data_97b32c234d27823244367ed3e8a8dc54
#
_entry.id   97b32c234d27823244367ed3e8a8dc54
#
_cell.length_a   1.000
_cell.length_b   1.000
_cell.length_c   1.000
_cell.angle_alpha   90.00
_cell.angle_beta   90.00
_cell.angle_gamma   90.00
#
_symmetry.space_group_name_H-M   'P 1'
#
loop_
_entity.id
_entity.type
_entity.pdbx_description
1 polymer ?
#
loop_
_entity_poly.entity_id
_entity_poly.type
_entity_poly.pdbx_seq_one_letter_code
_entity_poly.pdbx_strand_id
1 'polypeptide(L)'
;MKNILKKITCFILAVILMISCFAIVDNTQAKAAKPIVIVIDPGHGGSNLGTNYLPIPEKTYTMTVALYMKEQLEKYQNVQVYLTHTQDIDMSLEERAEFAANVQADFLLSLHFNMSISHILYGSEIWVPSTGQLYSQGVSMGNELLMQFGEMGLFNRGIKTRIGSKDTDYYGILRNCSIRNIPSVIVEHCHVDNINDAAYIQSPEKLKEFGVRDAEAVARYFGLVSKDGQTDYSSYAPLAVPVPASRVYNDATPPAFVTANLVNYDKTGKYATVELTAVDGESPIQYYCFSYDNGVTWSPLQPWDAKQSMISGNNSMTVTVNMGYSQKESLIFKVYNLYDLNTVSNTLLLN
;
A
#
# COMPACT_ATOMS: atom_id res chain seq x y z
N MET A 1 40.06 -23.91 -70.21
CA MET A 1 39.91 -24.62 -68.94
C MET A 1 40.00 -23.66 -67.70
N LYS A 2 41.07 -22.86 -67.55
CA LYS A 2 41.20 -21.98 -66.32
C LYS A 2 40.08 -20.99 -66.12
N ASN A 3 39.42 -20.43 -67.14
CA ASN A 3 38.34 -19.47 -67.00
C ASN A 3 36.98 -20.12 -66.67
N ILE A 4 36.78 -21.38 -67.04
CA ILE A 4 35.55 -22.12 -66.66
C ILE A 4 35.60 -22.53 -65.22
N LEU A 5 36.76 -22.95 -64.70
CA LEU A 5 36.98 -23.33 -63.31
C LEU A 5 36.74 -22.13 -62.39
N LYS A 6 37.25 -20.92 -62.74
CA LYS A 6 36.99 -19.70 -61.95
C LYS A 6 35.53 -19.34 -61.88
N LYS A 7 34.77 -19.47 -62.97
CA LYS A 7 33.32 -19.19 -63.00
C LYS A 7 32.55 -20.20 -62.15
N ILE A 8 32.93 -21.48 -62.16
CA ILE A 8 32.30 -22.50 -61.35
C ILE A 8 32.60 -22.27 -59.85
N THR A 9 33.83 -21.86 -59.50
CA THR A 9 34.24 -21.58 -58.13
C THR A 9 33.51 -20.34 -57.61
N CYS A 10 33.35 -19.28 -58.39
CA CYS A 10 32.56 -18.09 -58.00
C CYS A 10 31.04 -18.41 -57.82
N PHE A 11 30.49 -19.27 -58.66
CA PHE A 11 29.11 -19.69 -58.55
C PHE A 11 28.84 -20.54 -57.30
N ILE A 12 29.73 -21.46 -56.99
CA ILE A 12 29.67 -22.30 -55.76
C ILE A 12 29.84 -21.43 -54.51
N LEU A 13 30.78 -20.46 -54.51
CA LEU A 13 30.90 -19.50 -53.38
C LEU A 13 29.64 -18.63 -53.20
N ALA A 14 29.02 -18.16 -54.29
CA ALA A 14 27.78 -17.37 -54.21
C ALA A 14 26.59 -18.19 -53.71
N VAL A 15 26.49 -19.47 -54.07
CA VAL A 15 25.46 -20.40 -53.58
C VAL A 15 25.67 -20.73 -52.11
N ILE A 16 26.93 -20.94 -51.67
CA ILE A 16 27.27 -21.16 -50.26
C ILE A 16 26.99 -19.91 -49.43
N LEU A 17 27.26 -18.69 -49.93
CA LEU A 17 26.88 -17.43 -49.25
C LEU A 17 25.36 -17.24 -49.15
N MET A 18 24.62 -17.59 -50.21
CA MET A 18 23.14 -17.52 -50.15
C MET A 18 22.55 -18.56 -49.19
N ILE A 19 23.08 -19.78 -49.15
CA ILE A 19 22.64 -20.82 -48.20
C ILE A 19 23.03 -20.43 -46.76
N SER A 20 24.16 -19.77 -46.52
CA SER A 20 24.53 -19.26 -45.20
C SER A 20 23.67 -18.06 -44.79
N CYS A 21 23.21 -17.20 -45.72
CA CYS A 21 22.24 -16.15 -45.40
C CYS A 21 20.80 -16.67 -45.12
N PHE A 22 20.43 -17.83 -45.70
CA PHE A 22 19.16 -18.49 -45.39
C PHE A 22 19.21 -19.38 -44.11
N ALA A 23 20.38 -19.78 -43.65
CA ALA A 23 20.57 -20.56 -42.42
C ALA A 23 20.73 -19.70 -41.17
N ILE A 24 20.78 -18.36 -41.29
CA ILE A 24 20.76 -17.40 -40.19
C ILE A 24 19.41 -16.62 -40.22
N VAL A 25 18.33 -17.24 -40.62
CA VAL A 25 17.05 -16.98 -40.01
C VAL A 25 17.06 -17.85 -38.75
N ASP A 26 17.79 -17.39 -37.77
CA ASP A 26 17.68 -17.88 -36.41
C ASP A 26 16.20 -17.86 -36.07
N ASN A 27 15.64 -19.04 -35.99
CA ASN A 27 14.35 -19.30 -35.40
C ASN A 27 14.50 -19.13 -33.87
N THR A 28 15.03 -17.98 -33.46
CA THR A 28 14.80 -17.44 -32.12
C THR A 28 13.35 -17.00 -32.14
N GLN A 29 12.42 -17.96 -32.12
CA GLN A 29 11.20 -17.74 -31.37
C GLN A 29 11.70 -17.35 -29.97
N ALA A 30 11.72 -16.05 -29.71
CA ALA A 30 11.90 -15.55 -28.37
C ALA A 30 10.90 -16.35 -27.53
N LYS A 31 11.42 -17.25 -26.67
CA LYS A 31 10.57 -18.06 -25.80
C LYS A 31 9.69 -17.04 -25.09
N ALA A 32 8.40 -17.04 -25.41
CA ALA A 32 7.48 -16.05 -24.85
C ALA A 32 7.72 -16.05 -23.35
N ALA A 33 8.06 -14.91 -22.80
CA ALA A 33 8.30 -14.78 -21.37
C ALA A 33 7.06 -15.33 -20.64
N LYS A 34 7.27 -16.13 -19.59
CA LYS A 34 6.15 -16.65 -18.79
C LYS A 34 5.30 -15.46 -18.38
N PRO A 35 3.97 -15.51 -18.57
CA PRO A 35 3.12 -14.40 -18.12
C PRO A 35 3.23 -14.22 -16.61
N ILE A 36 3.18 -12.98 -16.17
CA ILE A 36 3.12 -12.62 -14.76
C ILE A 36 1.72 -13.00 -14.25
N VAL A 37 1.67 -13.77 -13.17
CA VAL A 37 0.42 -14.27 -12.58
C VAL A 37 0.08 -13.47 -11.33
N ILE A 38 -1.00 -12.71 -11.41
CA ILE A 38 -1.52 -11.90 -10.30
C ILE A 38 -2.78 -12.56 -9.74
N VAL A 39 -2.81 -12.76 -8.43
CA VAL A 39 -4.02 -13.17 -7.72
C VAL A 39 -4.55 -12.00 -6.93
N ILE A 40 -5.77 -11.61 -7.23
CA ILE A 40 -6.55 -10.65 -6.46
C ILE A 40 -7.45 -11.44 -5.51
N ASP A 41 -7.37 -11.15 -4.24
CA ASP A 41 -8.17 -11.77 -3.20
C ASP A 41 -9.17 -10.75 -2.64
N PRO A 42 -10.44 -10.73 -3.10
CA PRO A 42 -11.46 -9.91 -2.46
C PRO A 42 -11.63 -10.35 -1.01
N GLY A 43 -11.37 -9.47 -0.07
CA GLY A 43 -11.53 -9.80 1.36
C GLY A 43 -12.96 -10.21 1.70
N HIS A 44 -13.10 -11.11 2.69
CA HIS A 44 -14.39 -11.61 3.18
C HIS A 44 -15.15 -12.47 2.17
N GLY A 45 -16.50 -12.58 2.30
CA GLY A 45 -17.38 -13.37 1.46
C GLY A 45 -18.27 -14.33 2.26
N GLY A 46 -19.38 -14.77 1.67
CA GLY A 46 -20.33 -15.66 2.30
C GLY A 46 -20.89 -15.11 3.62
N SER A 47 -20.72 -15.84 4.70
CA SER A 47 -21.14 -15.46 6.05
C SER A 47 -20.24 -14.39 6.68
N ASN A 48 -19.00 -14.24 6.21
CA ASN A 48 -18.07 -13.21 6.68
C ASN A 48 -18.33 -11.91 5.92
N LEU A 49 -19.00 -10.97 6.59
CA LEU A 49 -19.38 -9.67 6.01
C LEU A 49 -18.24 -8.66 5.97
N GLY A 50 -17.16 -8.87 6.74
CA GLY A 50 -16.17 -7.84 7.04
C GLY A 50 -16.74 -6.78 7.96
N THR A 51 -16.24 -5.54 7.86
CA THR A 51 -16.88 -4.43 8.56
C THR A 51 -18.29 -4.19 8.02
N ASN A 52 -19.24 -3.94 8.91
CA ASN A 52 -20.64 -3.67 8.59
C ASN A 52 -21.12 -2.32 9.19
N TYR A 53 -20.20 -1.41 9.40
CA TYR A 53 -20.50 -0.06 9.89
C TYR A 53 -21.43 0.70 8.94
N LEU A 54 -21.28 0.48 7.64
CA LEU A 54 -22.13 1.04 6.60
C LEU A 54 -23.27 0.07 6.23
N PRO A 55 -24.34 0.55 5.55
CA PRO A 55 -25.44 -0.29 5.09
C PRO A 55 -25.01 -1.43 4.13
N ILE A 56 -23.88 -1.25 3.44
CA ILE A 56 -23.30 -2.23 2.52
C ILE A 56 -22.10 -2.87 3.21
N PRO A 57 -22.05 -4.21 3.36
CA PRO A 57 -20.94 -4.89 4.00
C PRO A 57 -19.65 -4.79 3.18
N GLU A 58 -18.50 -4.83 3.85
CA GLU A 58 -17.17 -4.70 3.25
C GLU A 58 -16.93 -5.67 2.09
N LYS A 59 -17.38 -6.93 2.20
CA LYS A 59 -17.25 -7.93 1.13
C LYS A 59 -17.78 -7.46 -0.23
N THR A 60 -18.74 -6.55 -0.24
CA THR A 60 -19.30 -5.97 -1.48
C THR A 60 -18.35 -4.94 -2.06
N TYR A 61 -17.71 -4.12 -1.24
CA TYR A 61 -16.71 -3.15 -1.67
C TYR A 61 -15.47 -3.87 -2.23
N THR A 62 -14.95 -4.85 -1.49
CA THR A 62 -13.74 -5.60 -1.90
C THR A 62 -13.94 -6.33 -3.21
N MET A 63 -15.08 -7.00 -3.40
CA MET A 63 -15.43 -7.67 -4.66
C MET A 63 -15.54 -6.65 -5.81
N THR A 64 -16.18 -5.51 -5.57
CA THR A 64 -16.33 -4.46 -6.59
C THR A 64 -14.97 -3.94 -7.05
N VAL A 65 -14.08 -3.59 -6.12
CA VAL A 65 -12.72 -3.13 -6.43
C VAL A 65 -11.93 -4.21 -7.18
N ALA A 66 -12.00 -5.47 -6.71
CA ALA A 66 -11.30 -6.60 -7.33
C ALA A 66 -11.71 -6.83 -8.79
N LEU A 67 -13.00 -6.72 -9.11
CA LEU A 67 -13.48 -6.84 -10.49
C LEU A 67 -12.96 -5.73 -11.39
N TYR A 68 -12.95 -4.48 -10.91
CA TYR A 68 -12.39 -3.35 -11.67
C TYR A 68 -10.88 -3.45 -11.81
N MET A 69 -10.15 -3.84 -10.76
CA MET A 69 -8.71 -4.06 -10.81
C MET A 69 -8.36 -5.12 -11.86
N LYS A 70 -9.07 -6.26 -11.86
CA LYS A 70 -8.90 -7.31 -12.87
C LYS A 70 -9.15 -6.77 -14.28
N GLU A 71 -10.26 -6.07 -14.52
CA GLU A 71 -10.59 -5.47 -15.82
C GLU A 71 -9.45 -4.54 -16.33
N GLN A 72 -8.84 -3.76 -15.44
CA GLN A 72 -7.75 -2.86 -15.82
C GLN A 72 -6.45 -3.62 -16.08
N LEU A 73 -6.06 -4.57 -15.22
CA LEU A 73 -4.85 -5.37 -15.41
C LEU A 73 -4.90 -6.21 -16.69
N GLU A 74 -6.07 -6.71 -17.07
CA GLU A 74 -6.24 -7.46 -18.32
C GLU A 74 -6.04 -6.62 -19.60
N LYS A 75 -5.87 -5.30 -19.47
CA LYS A 75 -5.48 -4.41 -20.59
C LYS A 75 -3.96 -4.43 -20.84
N TYR A 76 -3.17 -4.98 -19.94
CA TYR A 76 -1.72 -5.10 -20.11
C TYR A 76 -1.33 -6.41 -20.80
N GLN A 77 -0.14 -6.40 -21.41
CA GLN A 77 0.43 -7.56 -22.08
C GLN A 77 1.08 -8.50 -21.05
N ASN A 78 1.17 -9.77 -21.40
CA ASN A 78 1.92 -10.77 -20.66
C ASN A 78 1.56 -10.85 -19.16
N VAL A 79 0.29 -10.64 -18.81
CA VAL A 79 -0.25 -10.79 -17.46
C VAL A 79 -1.45 -11.72 -17.46
N GLN A 80 -1.55 -12.57 -16.46
CA GLN A 80 -2.71 -13.40 -16.16
C GLN A 80 -3.26 -13.01 -14.79
N VAL A 81 -4.56 -12.75 -14.71
CA VAL A 81 -5.19 -12.23 -13.50
C VAL A 81 -6.31 -13.18 -13.05
N TYR A 82 -6.19 -13.66 -11.83
CA TYR A 82 -7.15 -14.51 -11.17
C TYR A 82 -7.75 -13.83 -9.95
N LEU A 83 -9.02 -14.13 -9.65
CA LEU A 83 -9.64 -13.84 -8.37
C LEU A 83 -9.70 -15.12 -7.56
N THR A 84 -9.48 -15.06 -6.24
CA THR A 84 -9.65 -16.23 -5.36
C THR A 84 -11.08 -16.76 -5.42
N HIS A 85 -12.05 -15.87 -5.55
CA HIS A 85 -13.46 -16.21 -5.77
C HIS A 85 -14.14 -15.10 -6.58
N THR A 86 -15.20 -15.46 -7.29
CA THR A 86 -16.03 -14.55 -8.10
C THR A 86 -17.48 -14.55 -7.65
N GLN A 87 -17.83 -15.40 -6.69
CA GLN A 87 -19.13 -15.52 -6.08
C GLN A 87 -19.06 -15.21 -4.60
N ASP A 88 -20.17 -14.81 -4.00
CA ASP A 88 -20.26 -14.55 -2.57
C ASP A 88 -20.29 -15.86 -1.78
N ILE A 89 -19.13 -16.41 -1.49
CA ILE A 89 -18.92 -17.69 -0.80
C ILE A 89 -17.97 -17.54 0.39
N ASP A 90 -18.11 -18.41 1.36
CA ASP A 90 -17.11 -18.58 2.43
C ASP A 90 -15.86 -19.26 1.85
N MET A 91 -14.72 -18.69 2.09
CA MET A 91 -13.42 -19.23 1.71
C MET A 91 -12.41 -18.94 2.81
N SER A 92 -11.78 -19.97 3.34
CA SER A 92 -10.78 -19.84 4.39
C SER A 92 -9.51 -19.17 3.88
N LEU A 93 -8.73 -18.58 4.79
CA LEU A 93 -7.45 -17.94 4.45
C LEU A 93 -6.41 -18.93 3.90
N GLU A 94 -6.52 -20.21 4.27
CA GLU A 94 -5.69 -21.28 3.73
C GLU A 94 -6.08 -21.59 2.28
N GLU A 95 -7.36 -21.77 1.98
CA GLU A 95 -7.86 -22.04 0.62
C GLU A 95 -7.50 -20.90 -0.34
N ARG A 96 -7.55 -19.65 0.09
CA ARG A 96 -7.13 -18.48 -0.71
C ARG A 96 -5.64 -18.55 -1.09
N ALA A 97 -4.78 -18.88 -0.13
CA ALA A 97 -3.35 -19.03 -0.39
C ALA A 97 -3.03 -20.30 -1.19
N GLU A 98 -3.79 -21.38 -1.00
CA GLU A 98 -3.67 -22.60 -1.81
C GLU A 98 -4.08 -22.35 -3.26
N PHE A 99 -5.17 -21.62 -3.48
CA PHE A 99 -5.57 -21.18 -4.83
C PHE A 99 -4.43 -20.43 -5.52
N ALA A 100 -3.81 -19.46 -4.83
CA ALA A 100 -2.68 -18.71 -5.38
C ALA A 100 -1.47 -19.61 -5.70
N ALA A 101 -1.19 -20.60 -4.85
CA ALA A 101 -0.13 -21.58 -5.10
C ALA A 101 -0.43 -22.44 -6.34
N ASN A 102 -1.67 -22.91 -6.48
CA ASN A 102 -2.11 -23.76 -7.58
C ASN A 102 -2.02 -23.08 -8.95
N VAL A 103 -2.27 -21.77 -9.01
CA VAL A 103 -2.09 -20.97 -10.23
C VAL A 103 -0.66 -20.43 -10.39
N GLN A 104 0.24 -20.75 -9.47
CA GLN A 104 1.64 -20.27 -9.47
C GLN A 104 1.73 -18.73 -9.46
N ALA A 105 1.01 -18.09 -8.56
CA ALA A 105 0.99 -16.64 -8.43
C ALA A 105 2.38 -16.04 -8.20
N ASP A 106 2.70 -15.01 -8.97
CA ASP A 106 3.88 -14.18 -8.76
C ASP A 106 3.62 -13.13 -7.67
N PHE A 107 2.34 -12.78 -7.41
CA PHE A 107 1.92 -11.91 -6.31
C PHE A 107 0.43 -12.12 -5.96
N LEU A 108 0.10 -12.00 -4.67
CA LEU A 108 -1.29 -11.95 -4.18
C LEU A 108 -1.57 -10.60 -3.49
N LEU A 109 -2.67 -9.93 -3.88
CA LEU A 109 -3.17 -8.73 -3.22
C LEU A 109 -4.52 -9.05 -2.57
N SER A 110 -4.59 -8.99 -1.24
CA SER A 110 -5.82 -9.18 -0.47
C SER A 110 -6.43 -7.81 -0.18
N LEU A 111 -7.59 -7.53 -0.77
CA LEU A 111 -8.23 -6.22 -0.79
C LEU A 111 -9.21 -6.09 0.37
N HIS A 112 -9.10 -5.00 1.13
CA HIS A 112 -9.88 -4.72 2.33
C HIS A 112 -10.22 -3.24 2.48
N PHE A 113 -11.12 -2.95 3.41
CA PHE A 113 -11.45 -1.62 3.89
C PHE A 113 -11.45 -1.61 5.41
N ASN A 114 -10.75 -0.66 5.99
CA ASN A 114 -10.52 -0.59 7.42
C ASN A 114 -11.68 0.03 8.21
N MET A 115 -11.69 -0.23 9.49
CA MET A 115 -12.54 0.42 10.48
C MET A 115 -11.80 0.51 11.82
N SER A 116 -11.96 1.61 12.55
CA SER A 116 -11.41 1.77 13.89
C SER A 116 -12.49 1.78 14.96
N ILE A 117 -12.21 1.21 16.14
CA ILE A 117 -13.14 1.18 17.28
C ILE A 117 -13.54 2.62 17.70
N SER A 118 -12.61 3.55 17.58
CA SER A 118 -12.80 4.96 17.97
C SER A 118 -13.44 5.81 16.88
N HIS A 119 -13.55 5.30 15.64
CA HIS A 119 -14.06 5.99 14.45
C HIS A 119 -13.31 7.31 14.11
N ILE A 120 -12.05 7.43 14.55
CA ILE A 120 -11.25 8.65 14.34
C ILE A 120 -10.12 8.49 13.33
N LEU A 121 -9.68 7.25 13.05
CA LEU A 121 -8.59 6.97 12.11
C LEU A 121 -9.08 7.12 10.67
N TYR A 122 -8.18 7.55 9.77
CA TYR A 122 -8.46 7.70 8.34
C TYR A 122 -7.20 7.50 7.51
N GLY A 123 -7.36 7.20 6.22
CA GLY A 123 -6.28 6.97 5.27
C GLY A 123 -6.05 5.50 4.93
N SER A 124 -5.11 5.26 4.02
CA SER A 124 -4.77 3.95 3.48
C SER A 124 -3.54 3.36 4.16
N GLU A 125 -3.52 2.05 4.37
CA GLU A 125 -2.36 1.33 4.92
C GLU A 125 -2.15 -0.02 4.25
N ILE A 126 -0.92 -0.50 4.25
CA ILE A 126 -0.56 -1.79 3.66
C ILE A 126 0.07 -2.68 4.74
N TRP A 127 -0.41 -3.92 4.84
CA TRP A 127 0.21 -4.92 5.70
C TRP A 127 1.02 -5.91 4.88
N VAL A 128 2.25 -6.20 5.32
CA VAL A 128 3.21 -7.01 4.60
C VAL A 128 3.74 -8.17 5.46
N PRO A 129 4.25 -9.26 4.83
CA PRO A 129 4.99 -10.29 5.55
C PRO A 129 6.19 -9.69 6.27
N SER A 130 6.55 -10.25 7.41
CA SER A 130 7.55 -9.66 8.31
C SER A 130 8.99 -10.15 8.06
N THR A 131 9.24 -11.03 7.10
CA THR A 131 10.56 -11.68 6.95
C THR A 131 11.03 -11.79 5.51
N GLY A 132 12.36 -11.71 5.36
CA GLY A 132 13.08 -12.12 4.15
C GLY A 132 12.68 -11.37 2.89
N GLN A 133 12.77 -12.04 1.75
CA GLN A 133 12.45 -11.48 0.44
C GLN A 133 10.98 -11.07 0.33
N LEU A 134 10.06 -11.80 1.00
CA LEU A 134 8.63 -11.51 0.97
C LEU A 134 8.31 -10.15 1.62
N TYR A 135 9.03 -9.79 2.70
CA TYR A 135 8.95 -8.45 3.28
C TYR A 135 9.36 -7.38 2.26
N SER A 136 10.52 -7.54 1.63
CA SER A 136 11.05 -6.55 0.68
C SER A 136 10.13 -6.35 -0.52
N GLN A 137 9.60 -7.45 -1.07
CA GLN A 137 8.64 -7.41 -2.18
C GLN A 137 7.32 -6.77 -1.75
N GLY A 138 6.81 -7.12 -0.55
CA GLY A 138 5.61 -6.52 0.02
C GLY A 138 5.75 -5.02 0.23
N VAL A 139 6.88 -4.56 0.80
CA VAL A 139 7.16 -3.13 1.01
C VAL A 139 7.28 -2.39 -0.33
N SER A 140 7.96 -2.97 -1.31
CA SER A 140 8.10 -2.38 -2.64
C SER A 140 6.74 -2.21 -3.33
N MET A 141 5.89 -3.25 -3.35
CA MET A 141 4.51 -3.18 -3.87
C MET A 141 3.66 -2.18 -3.06
N GLY A 142 3.77 -2.21 -1.74
CA GLY A 142 3.04 -1.31 -0.85
C GLY A 142 3.36 0.16 -1.09
N ASN A 143 4.60 0.51 -1.44
CA ASN A 143 4.96 1.87 -1.83
C ASN A 143 4.26 2.30 -3.12
N GLU A 144 4.16 1.42 -4.14
CA GLU A 144 3.44 1.73 -5.37
C GLU A 144 1.95 1.97 -5.09
N LEU A 145 1.31 1.12 -4.27
CA LEU A 145 -0.08 1.27 -3.87
C LEU A 145 -0.34 2.58 -3.12
N LEU A 146 0.45 2.86 -2.07
CA LEU A 146 0.29 4.08 -1.27
C LEU A 146 0.56 5.35 -2.08
N MET A 147 1.46 5.30 -3.06
CA MET A 147 1.68 6.41 -3.99
C MET A 147 0.42 6.67 -4.81
N GLN A 148 -0.22 5.62 -5.35
CA GLN A 148 -1.45 5.74 -6.12
C GLN A 148 -2.62 6.27 -5.27
N PHE A 149 -2.76 5.83 -4.03
CA PHE A 149 -3.78 6.34 -3.11
C PHE A 149 -3.51 7.79 -2.69
N GLY A 150 -2.25 8.18 -2.55
CA GLY A 150 -1.86 9.57 -2.32
C GLY A 150 -2.25 10.50 -3.49
N GLU A 151 -2.19 10.03 -4.74
CA GLU A 151 -2.68 10.77 -5.92
C GLU A 151 -4.21 10.94 -5.90
N MET A 152 -4.95 10.04 -5.24
CA MET A 152 -6.39 10.21 -4.96
C MET A 152 -6.67 11.23 -3.84
N GLY A 153 -5.66 11.58 -3.05
CA GLY A 153 -5.79 12.48 -1.88
C GLY A 153 -5.98 11.75 -0.55
N LEU A 154 -5.87 10.43 -0.52
CA LEU A 154 -5.94 9.66 0.72
C LEU A 154 -4.68 9.89 1.58
N PHE A 155 -4.87 9.92 2.88
CA PHE A 155 -3.75 10.01 3.82
C PHE A 155 -2.97 8.70 3.84
N ASN A 156 -1.65 8.80 3.75
CA ASN A 156 -0.74 7.66 3.78
C ASN A 156 -0.46 7.24 5.23
N ARG A 157 -1.04 6.13 5.67
CA ARG A 157 -0.82 5.52 6.99
C ARG A 157 0.35 4.54 7.02
N GLY A 158 1.07 4.40 5.90
CA GLY A 158 2.30 3.64 5.79
C GLY A 158 2.13 2.14 5.59
N ILE A 159 3.28 1.47 5.60
CA ILE A 159 3.42 0.03 5.44
C ILE A 159 3.79 -0.56 6.79
N LYS A 160 3.11 -1.65 7.17
CA LYS A 160 3.14 -2.21 8.51
C LYS A 160 3.38 -3.70 8.50
N THR A 161 4.02 -4.19 9.55
CA THR A 161 4.05 -5.60 9.92
C THR A 161 3.24 -5.79 11.20
N ARG A 162 2.74 -6.99 11.44
CA ARG A 162 2.14 -7.36 12.72
C ARG A 162 2.49 -8.78 13.07
N ILE A 163 3.07 -8.96 14.27
CA ILE A 163 3.51 -10.26 14.74
C ILE A 163 2.47 -10.82 15.73
N GLY A 164 2.12 -12.09 15.54
CA GLY A 164 1.24 -12.84 16.41
C GLY A 164 1.97 -13.50 17.57
N SER A 165 1.22 -14.09 18.47
CA SER A 165 1.72 -14.71 19.71
C SER A 165 2.68 -15.90 19.50
N LYS A 166 2.74 -16.47 18.30
CA LYS A 166 3.63 -17.59 17.94
C LYS A 166 4.88 -17.13 17.19
N ASP A 167 5.23 -15.87 17.25
CA ASP A 167 6.33 -15.24 16.49
C ASP A 167 6.20 -15.50 14.98
N THR A 168 4.99 -15.41 14.46
CA THR A 168 4.67 -15.49 13.02
C THR A 168 3.81 -14.30 12.63
N ASP A 169 3.67 -14.04 11.35
CA ASP A 169 2.75 -13.00 10.88
C ASP A 169 1.35 -13.18 11.48
N TYR A 170 0.80 -12.13 12.05
CA TYR A 170 -0.53 -12.13 12.68
C TYR A 170 -1.63 -12.44 11.67
N TYR A 171 -1.58 -11.81 10.51
CA TYR A 171 -2.59 -11.98 9.48
C TYR A 171 -2.46 -13.34 8.79
N GLY A 172 -3.54 -14.13 8.82
CA GLY A 172 -3.54 -15.50 8.33
C GLY A 172 -3.25 -15.60 6.83
N ILE A 173 -3.74 -14.65 6.02
CA ILE A 173 -3.47 -14.67 4.58
C ILE A 173 -1.98 -14.47 4.29
N LEU A 174 -1.33 -13.50 4.93
CA LEU A 174 0.12 -13.25 4.78
C LEU A 174 0.93 -14.47 5.25
N ARG A 175 0.56 -15.05 6.39
CA ARG A 175 1.21 -16.24 6.93
C ARG A 175 1.09 -17.46 6.00
N ASN A 176 -0.12 -17.71 5.46
CA ASN A 176 -0.36 -18.82 4.56
C ASN A 176 0.32 -18.64 3.20
N CYS A 177 0.39 -17.42 2.68
CA CYS A 177 1.18 -17.09 1.50
C CYS A 177 2.68 -17.26 1.76
N SER A 178 3.18 -16.80 2.91
CA SER A 178 4.60 -16.91 3.28
C SER A 178 5.07 -18.36 3.37
N ILE A 179 4.26 -19.28 3.94
CA ILE A 179 4.56 -20.73 3.99
C ILE A 179 4.73 -21.31 2.57
N ARG A 180 4.01 -20.76 1.59
CA ARG A 180 4.03 -21.17 0.18
C ARG A 180 5.00 -20.37 -0.69
N ASN A 181 5.79 -19.47 -0.05
CA ASN A 181 6.72 -18.54 -0.71
C ASN A 181 6.05 -17.67 -1.79
N ILE A 182 4.84 -17.20 -1.51
CA ILE A 182 4.09 -16.32 -2.40
C ILE A 182 4.18 -14.89 -1.85
N PRO A 183 4.73 -13.92 -2.62
CA PRO A 183 4.68 -12.51 -2.26
C PRO A 183 3.23 -12.04 -2.10
N SER A 184 2.94 -11.33 -1.03
CA SER A 184 1.57 -10.90 -0.75
C SER A 184 1.49 -9.64 0.08
N VAL A 185 0.38 -8.91 -0.05
CA VAL A 185 0.04 -7.75 0.78
C VAL A 185 -1.45 -7.80 1.13
N ILE A 186 -1.81 -7.18 2.27
CA ILE A 186 -3.19 -6.76 2.52
C ILE A 186 -3.26 -5.26 2.24
N VAL A 187 -4.24 -4.87 1.45
CA VAL A 187 -4.50 -3.49 1.07
C VAL A 187 -5.71 -2.99 1.83
N GLU A 188 -5.50 -2.12 2.79
CA GLU A 188 -6.56 -1.40 3.50
C GLU A 188 -6.76 -0.05 2.80
N HIS A 189 -7.72 0.03 1.89
CA HIS A 189 -7.90 1.16 0.99
C HIS A 189 -8.22 2.46 1.73
N CYS A 190 -9.12 2.41 2.69
CA CYS A 190 -9.51 3.55 3.53
C CYS A 190 -10.35 3.08 4.73
N HIS A 191 -10.65 4.00 5.65
CA HIS A 191 -11.52 3.73 6.81
C HIS A 191 -12.98 4.06 6.49
N VAL A 192 -13.84 3.05 6.43
CA VAL A 192 -15.26 3.22 6.06
C VAL A 192 -16.06 4.01 7.08
N ASP A 193 -15.56 4.14 8.30
CA ASP A 193 -16.20 4.77 9.46
C ASP A 193 -15.74 6.21 9.73
N ASN A 194 -14.87 6.76 8.86
CA ASN A 194 -14.37 8.12 9.00
C ASN A 194 -14.88 9.03 7.89
N ILE A 195 -15.30 10.24 8.26
CA ILE A 195 -15.87 11.22 7.33
C ILE A 195 -14.86 11.69 6.26
N ASN A 196 -13.56 11.71 6.58
CA ASN A 196 -12.52 12.09 5.61
C ASN A 196 -12.41 11.07 4.48
N ASP A 197 -12.63 9.80 4.78
CA ASP A 197 -12.50 8.69 3.84
C ASP A 197 -13.84 8.29 3.19
N ALA A 198 -14.98 8.58 3.84
CA ALA A 198 -16.29 8.16 3.37
C ALA A 198 -16.62 8.64 1.95
N ALA A 199 -16.06 9.77 1.51
CA ALA A 199 -16.25 10.30 0.16
C ALA A 199 -15.69 9.38 -0.94
N TYR A 200 -14.72 8.53 -0.62
CA TYR A 200 -14.06 7.63 -1.58
C TYR A 200 -14.81 6.31 -1.83
N ILE A 201 -15.85 6.02 -1.06
CA ILE A 201 -16.63 4.77 -1.14
C ILE A 201 -18.12 4.98 -1.42
N GLN A 202 -18.54 6.23 -1.72
CA GLN A 202 -19.96 6.59 -1.83
C GLN A 202 -20.66 6.10 -3.10
N SER A 203 -19.90 5.69 -4.13
CA SER A 203 -20.48 5.24 -5.39
C SER A 203 -19.63 4.16 -6.06
N PRO A 204 -20.21 3.37 -6.99
CA PRO A 204 -19.45 2.42 -7.80
C PRO A 204 -18.29 3.04 -8.57
N GLU A 205 -18.44 4.29 -9.03
CA GLU A 205 -17.37 5.01 -9.77
C GLU A 205 -16.19 5.29 -8.86
N LYS A 206 -16.42 5.61 -7.58
CA LYS A 206 -15.37 5.79 -6.58
C LYS A 206 -14.66 4.48 -6.26
N LEU A 207 -15.38 3.39 -6.13
CA LEU A 207 -14.79 2.06 -5.95
C LEU A 207 -14.01 1.63 -7.21
N LYS A 208 -14.49 1.99 -8.41
CA LYS A 208 -13.76 1.77 -9.66
C LYS A 208 -12.41 2.48 -9.65
N GLU A 209 -12.33 3.69 -9.11
CA GLU A 209 -11.07 4.45 -9.03
C GLU A 209 -10.02 3.68 -8.22
N PHE A 210 -10.38 3.05 -7.09
CA PHE A 210 -9.48 2.16 -6.37
C PHE A 210 -8.96 1.02 -7.24
N GLY A 211 -9.84 0.31 -7.93
CA GLY A 211 -9.42 -0.81 -8.81
C GLY A 211 -8.49 -0.35 -9.94
N VAL A 212 -8.70 0.86 -10.50
CA VAL A 212 -7.79 1.46 -11.48
C VAL A 212 -6.42 1.75 -10.86
N ARG A 213 -6.39 2.32 -9.66
CA ARG A 213 -5.15 2.66 -8.95
C ARG A 213 -4.37 1.44 -8.49
N ASP A 214 -5.06 0.41 -8.01
CA ASP A 214 -4.43 -0.88 -7.68
C ASP A 214 -3.78 -1.52 -8.92
N ALA A 215 -4.48 -1.51 -10.05
CA ALA A 215 -3.94 -2.04 -11.30
C ALA A 215 -2.73 -1.25 -11.79
N GLU A 216 -2.75 0.06 -11.65
CA GLU A 216 -1.62 0.94 -11.99
C GLU A 216 -0.40 0.65 -11.12
N ALA A 217 -0.58 0.48 -9.79
CA ALA A 217 0.49 0.11 -8.87
C ALA A 217 1.13 -1.23 -9.27
N VAL A 218 0.32 -2.24 -9.58
CA VAL A 218 0.81 -3.54 -10.05
C VAL A 218 1.52 -3.42 -11.40
N ALA A 219 0.99 -2.64 -12.33
CA ALA A 219 1.59 -2.44 -13.64
C ALA A 219 2.97 -1.77 -13.54
N ARG A 220 3.13 -0.78 -12.69
CA ARG A 220 4.42 -0.14 -12.39
C ARG A 220 5.38 -1.11 -11.73
N TYR A 221 4.92 -1.83 -10.71
CA TYR A 221 5.77 -2.79 -9.98
C TYR A 221 6.36 -3.87 -10.89
N PHE A 222 5.60 -4.38 -11.85
CA PHE A 222 6.04 -5.43 -12.78
C PHE A 222 6.57 -4.91 -14.12
N GLY A 223 6.60 -3.61 -14.33
CA GLY A 223 7.08 -3.03 -15.60
C GLY A 223 6.21 -3.42 -16.80
N LEU A 224 4.88 -3.44 -16.63
CA LEU A 224 3.95 -3.88 -17.67
C LEU A 224 3.78 -2.85 -18.78
N VAL A 225 3.45 -3.35 -19.98
CA VAL A 225 3.12 -2.54 -21.15
C VAL A 225 1.67 -2.79 -21.53
N SER A 226 0.89 -1.75 -21.79
CA SER A 226 -0.51 -1.90 -22.21
C SER A 226 -0.61 -2.52 -23.62
N LYS A 227 -1.71 -3.22 -23.88
CA LYS A 227 -1.95 -3.88 -25.20
C LYS A 227 -2.05 -2.90 -26.36
N ASP A 228 -2.50 -1.69 -26.09
CA ASP A 228 -2.59 -0.59 -27.06
C ASP A 228 -1.30 0.23 -27.19
N GLY A 229 -0.29 -0.04 -26.33
CA GLY A 229 1.00 0.63 -26.32
C GLY A 229 0.96 2.07 -25.79
N GLN A 230 -0.16 2.53 -25.22
CA GLN A 230 -0.28 3.91 -24.69
C GLN A 230 0.42 4.06 -23.34
N THR A 231 0.54 2.98 -22.58
CA THR A 231 1.21 2.94 -21.28
C THR A 231 2.34 1.92 -21.33
N ASP A 232 3.55 2.35 -20.99
CA ASP A 232 4.76 1.52 -20.99
C ASP A 232 5.55 1.76 -19.70
N TYR A 233 5.55 0.77 -18.82
CA TYR A 233 6.34 0.77 -17.58
C TYR A 233 7.60 -0.09 -17.64
N SER A 234 7.99 -0.59 -18.83
CA SER A 234 9.15 -1.49 -18.97
C SER A 234 10.47 -0.89 -18.48
N SER A 235 10.59 0.44 -18.48
CA SER A 235 11.74 1.17 -17.95
C SER A 235 11.54 1.69 -16.52
N TYR A 236 10.35 1.51 -15.93
CA TYR A 236 10.08 1.92 -14.56
C TYR A 236 10.77 0.98 -13.57
N ALA A 237 11.38 1.53 -12.54
CA ALA A 237 12.02 0.77 -11.48
C ALA A 237 11.31 1.08 -10.16
N PRO A 238 10.57 0.13 -9.59
CA PRO A 238 9.96 0.30 -8.27
C PRO A 238 11.04 0.45 -7.19
N LEU A 239 10.66 0.96 -6.03
CA LEU A 239 11.59 1.16 -4.91
C LEU A 239 12.27 -0.17 -4.55
N ALA A 240 13.59 -0.20 -4.65
CA ALA A 240 14.39 -1.32 -4.20
C ALA A 240 14.48 -1.32 -2.66
N VAL A 241 13.94 -2.37 -2.04
CA VAL A 241 13.91 -2.54 -0.58
C VAL A 241 14.91 -3.61 -0.17
N PRO A 242 15.86 -3.32 0.73
CA PRO A 242 16.80 -4.31 1.23
C PRO A 242 16.08 -5.48 1.92
N VAL A 243 16.61 -6.68 1.73
CA VAL A 243 16.11 -7.87 2.43
C VAL A 243 16.54 -7.79 3.89
N PRO A 244 15.61 -7.79 4.87
CA PRO A 244 15.98 -7.72 6.27
C PRO A 244 16.68 -9.00 6.73
N ALA A 245 17.73 -8.83 7.55
CA ALA A 245 18.50 -9.95 8.09
C ALA A 245 17.72 -10.77 9.13
N SER A 246 16.69 -10.17 9.73
CA SER A 246 15.82 -10.79 10.74
C SER A 246 14.38 -10.34 10.53
N ARG A 247 13.46 -10.90 11.32
CA ARG A 247 12.06 -10.48 11.32
C ARG A 247 11.93 -8.98 11.63
N VAL A 248 11.07 -8.31 10.91
CA VAL A 248 10.68 -6.92 11.15
C VAL A 248 9.46 -6.93 12.07
N TYR A 249 9.66 -6.53 13.32
CA TYR A 249 8.61 -6.45 14.32
C TYR A 249 7.79 -5.16 14.16
N ASN A 250 6.54 -5.24 14.54
CA ASN A 250 5.73 -4.03 14.71
C ASN A 250 6.18 -3.26 15.93
N ASP A 251 6.07 -1.94 15.88
CA ASP A 251 6.21 -1.09 17.05
C ASP A 251 5.09 -1.40 18.05
N ALA A 252 5.46 -1.57 19.32
CA ALA A 252 4.57 -1.89 20.42
C ALA A 252 4.63 -0.84 21.55
N THR A 253 5.38 0.24 21.34
CA THR A 253 5.57 1.32 22.31
C THR A 253 4.98 2.64 21.79
N PRO A 254 4.32 3.43 22.65
CA PRO A 254 3.88 4.77 22.25
C PRO A 254 5.08 5.72 22.13
N PRO A 255 4.90 6.89 21.50
CA PRO A 255 5.93 7.91 21.49
C PRO A 255 6.52 8.15 22.88
N ALA A 256 7.85 8.11 23.01
CA ALA A 256 8.55 8.13 24.29
C ALA A 256 8.25 9.40 25.09
N PHE A 257 8.10 10.52 24.40
CA PHE A 257 7.56 11.74 25.00
C PHE A 257 6.92 12.65 23.94
N VAL A 258 6.03 13.54 24.41
CA VAL A 258 5.41 14.62 23.64
C VAL A 258 5.48 15.88 24.49
N THR A 259 5.98 16.98 23.91
CA THR A 259 6.01 18.28 24.56
C THR A 259 5.33 19.33 23.71
N ALA A 260 4.62 20.24 24.36
CA ALA A 260 4.01 21.41 23.75
C ALA A 260 4.60 22.65 24.38
N ASN A 261 5.09 23.59 23.55
CA ASN A 261 5.64 24.88 23.98
C ASN A 261 4.84 26.01 23.35
N LEU A 262 4.29 26.90 24.16
CA LEU A 262 3.55 28.07 23.67
C LEU A 262 4.55 29.06 23.04
N VAL A 263 4.38 29.28 21.74
CA VAL A 263 5.19 30.25 20.98
C VAL A 263 4.54 31.64 21.06
N ASN A 264 3.22 31.69 20.89
CA ASN A 264 2.45 32.93 20.94
C ASN A 264 0.99 32.66 21.29
N TYR A 265 0.36 33.61 21.98
CA TYR A 265 -1.09 33.61 22.18
C TYR A 265 -1.67 34.98 21.81
N ASP A 266 -2.38 35.02 20.70
CA ASP A 266 -3.17 36.18 20.31
C ASP A 266 -4.50 36.19 21.09
N LYS A 267 -4.52 36.96 22.17
CA LYS A 267 -5.74 37.09 23.03
C LYS A 267 -6.91 37.73 22.32
N THR A 268 -6.66 38.56 21.31
CA THR A 268 -7.73 39.26 20.56
C THR A 268 -8.34 38.31 19.52
N GLY A 269 -7.53 37.66 18.69
CA GLY A 269 -7.96 36.71 17.69
C GLY A 269 -8.27 35.33 18.26
N LYS A 270 -7.91 35.07 19.53
CA LYS A 270 -8.06 33.75 20.17
C LYS A 270 -7.33 32.62 19.43
N TYR A 271 -6.06 32.84 19.06
CA TYR A 271 -5.22 31.84 18.44
C TYR A 271 -3.98 31.55 19.29
N ALA A 272 -3.77 30.27 19.60
CA ALA A 272 -2.55 29.79 20.23
C ALA A 272 -1.62 29.18 19.16
N THR A 273 -0.41 29.70 19.05
CA THR A 273 0.65 29.10 18.23
C THR A 273 1.57 28.28 19.15
N VAL A 274 1.69 27.00 18.85
CA VAL A 274 2.40 26.02 19.68
C VAL A 274 3.45 25.30 18.86
N GLU A 275 4.65 25.17 19.38
CA GLU A 275 5.64 24.21 18.92
C GLU A 275 5.36 22.87 19.60
N LEU A 276 4.98 21.87 18.80
CA LEU A 276 4.69 20.52 19.24
C LEU A 276 5.85 19.61 18.85
N THR A 277 6.47 18.97 19.84
CA THR A 277 7.59 18.05 19.64
C THR A 277 7.22 16.66 20.15
N ALA A 278 7.53 15.63 19.37
CA ALA A 278 7.36 14.23 19.75
C ALA A 278 8.61 13.42 19.41
N VAL A 279 8.89 12.38 20.18
CA VAL A 279 9.96 11.43 19.91
C VAL A 279 9.41 10.01 19.95
N ASP A 280 9.67 9.28 18.88
CA ASP A 280 9.44 7.84 18.80
C ASP A 280 10.70 7.18 18.23
N GLY A 281 11.18 6.11 18.86
CA GLY A 281 12.41 5.42 18.49
C GLY A 281 12.20 4.28 17.49
N GLU A 282 10.96 3.86 17.24
CA GLU A 282 10.65 2.65 16.50
C GLU A 282 9.84 2.91 15.23
N SER A 283 8.95 3.92 15.25
CA SER A 283 8.11 4.23 14.10
C SER A 283 7.86 5.75 13.93
N PRO A 284 7.49 6.21 12.72
CA PRO A 284 7.24 7.63 12.48
C PRO A 284 5.95 8.11 13.15
N ILE A 285 5.91 9.40 13.46
CA ILE A 285 4.71 10.08 13.94
C ILE A 285 3.72 10.27 12.77
N GLN A 286 2.43 10.03 13.02
CA GLN A 286 1.39 10.08 11.99
C GLN A 286 0.37 11.19 12.19
N TYR A 287 -0.11 11.35 13.44
CA TYR A 287 -1.20 12.27 13.74
C TYR A 287 -1.00 13.00 15.06
N TYR A 288 -1.72 14.10 15.19
CA TYR A 288 -1.97 14.72 16.48
C TYR A 288 -3.44 15.13 16.61
N CYS A 289 -3.88 15.33 17.83
CA CYS A 289 -5.13 16.01 18.17
C CYS A 289 -4.89 16.85 19.42
N PHE A 290 -5.83 17.71 19.75
CA PHE A 290 -5.75 18.57 20.92
C PHE A 290 -7.05 18.60 21.71
N SER A 291 -6.96 19.00 22.97
CA SER A 291 -8.07 19.12 23.90
C SER A 291 -8.03 20.44 24.64
N TYR A 292 -9.20 21.05 24.79
CA TYR A 292 -9.41 22.29 25.58
C TYR A 292 -9.84 22.01 27.02
N ASP A 293 -10.22 20.78 27.35
CA ASP A 293 -10.85 20.37 28.59
C ASP A 293 -10.04 19.33 29.37
N ASN A 294 -8.73 19.42 29.21
CA ASN A 294 -7.76 18.55 29.88
C ASN A 294 -7.92 17.07 29.54
N GLY A 295 -8.23 16.76 28.28
CA GLY A 295 -8.29 15.40 27.75
C GLY A 295 -9.64 14.69 27.89
N VAL A 296 -10.69 15.41 28.30
CA VAL A 296 -12.05 14.83 28.35
C VAL A 296 -12.62 14.67 26.94
N THR A 297 -12.46 15.70 26.10
CA THR A 297 -12.79 15.63 24.68
C THR A 297 -11.59 16.00 23.81
N TRP A 298 -11.55 15.47 22.61
CA TRP A 298 -10.44 15.66 21.68
C TRP A 298 -10.95 16.18 20.32
N SER A 299 -10.15 17.03 19.70
CA SER A 299 -10.38 17.44 18.30
C SER A 299 -10.30 16.24 17.36
N PRO A 300 -10.84 16.34 16.13
CA PRO A 300 -10.49 15.40 15.08
C PRO A 300 -8.98 15.28 14.91
N LEU A 301 -8.50 14.10 14.46
CA LEU A 301 -7.10 13.90 14.15
C LEU A 301 -6.66 14.84 13.02
N GLN A 302 -5.47 15.38 13.19
CA GLN A 302 -4.78 16.19 12.19
C GLN A 302 -3.51 15.44 11.75
N PRO A 303 -3.15 15.48 10.48
CA PRO A 303 -1.93 14.83 10.01
C PRO A 303 -0.70 15.50 10.62
N TRP A 304 0.28 14.70 11.03
CA TRP A 304 1.61 15.19 11.31
C TRP A 304 2.29 15.55 9.98
N ASP A 305 3.07 16.62 9.94
CA ASP A 305 3.83 16.96 8.72
C ASP A 305 4.81 15.84 8.39
N ALA A 306 4.60 15.17 7.25
CA ALA A 306 5.42 14.05 6.81
C ALA A 306 6.90 14.38 6.65
N LYS A 307 7.24 15.65 6.37
CA LYS A 307 8.63 16.14 6.29
C LYS A 307 9.30 16.22 7.67
N GLN A 308 8.50 16.29 8.73
CA GLN A 308 8.93 16.34 10.12
C GLN A 308 8.75 15.00 10.83
N SER A 309 8.23 13.97 10.15
CA SER A 309 8.03 12.65 10.73
C SER A 309 9.25 11.78 10.50
N MET A 310 10.07 11.61 11.54
CA MET A 310 11.29 10.81 11.50
C MET A 310 11.26 9.72 12.55
N ILE A 311 11.87 8.59 12.21
CA ILE A 311 12.20 7.56 13.20
C ILE A 311 13.48 7.97 13.91
N SER A 312 13.53 7.86 15.24
CA SER A 312 14.70 8.17 16.05
C SER A 312 15.16 9.64 15.90
N GLY A 313 14.38 10.56 16.42
CA GLY A 313 14.74 11.97 16.43
C GLY A 313 13.64 12.86 17.00
N ASN A 314 13.94 14.15 17.12
CA ASN A 314 12.93 15.12 17.48
C ASN A 314 12.08 15.45 16.26
N ASN A 315 10.83 15.02 16.31
CA ASN A 315 9.82 15.44 15.35
C ASN A 315 9.17 16.70 15.91
N SER A 316 9.37 17.84 15.26
CA SER A 316 8.82 19.12 15.70
C SER A 316 8.05 19.80 14.59
N MET A 317 6.90 20.36 14.94
CA MET A 317 6.09 21.17 14.02
C MET A 317 5.42 22.32 14.77
N THR A 318 5.11 23.39 14.06
CA THR A 318 4.33 24.49 14.59
C THR A 318 2.88 24.31 14.21
N VAL A 319 2.00 24.35 15.21
CA VAL A 319 0.54 24.26 15.01
C VAL A 319 -0.12 25.53 15.52
N THR A 320 -1.18 25.97 14.84
CA THR A 320 -2.02 27.09 15.30
C THR A 320 -3.42 26.56 15.62
N VAL A 321 -3.84 26.76 16.88
CA VAL A 321 -5.11 26.29 17.40
C VAL A 321 -6.03 27.48 17.65
N ASN A 322 -7.26 27.39 17.11
CA ASN A 322 -8.31 28.40 17.39
C ASN A 322 -8.92 28.13 18.77
N MET A 323 -8.71 29.03 19.69
CA MET A 323 -9.21 28.99 21.08
C MET A 323 -10.58 29.63 21.26
N GLY A 324 -11.19 30.17 20.19
CA GLY A 324 -12.47 30.87 20.24
C GLY A 324 -13.64 30.04 20.76
N TYR A 325 -13.52 28.74 20.70
CA TYR A 325 -14.51 27.76 21.18
C TYR A 325 -14.29 27.32 22.64
N SER A 326 -13.15 27.69 23.24
CA SER A 326 -12.78 27.25 24.60
C SER A 326 -13.28 28.21 25.66
N GLN A 327 -13.88 27.65 26.71
CA GLN A 327 -14.17 28.35 27.97
C GLN A 327 -12.95 28.34 28.92
N LYS A 328 -11.94 27.51 28.64
CA LYS A 328 -10.75 27.32 29.45
C LYS A 328 -9.53 27.79 28.69
N GLU A 329 -8.64 28.48 29.35
CA GLU A 329 -7.35 28.93 28.81
C GLU A 329 -6.28 27.84 29.02
N SER A 330 -6.59 26.61 28.65
CA SER A 330 -5.67 25.47 28.69
C SER A 330 -5.73 24.67 27.40
N LEU A 331 -4.59 24.06 27.03
CA LEU A 331 -4.46 23.25 25.83
C LEU A 331 -3.51 22.08 26.10
N ILE A 332 -3.90 20.89 25.71
CA ILE A 332 -3.04 19.71 25.69
C ILE A 332 -3.11 19.03 24.34
N PHE A 333 -2.08 18.28 23.98
CA PHE A 333 -2.00 17.55 22.72
C PHE A 333 -1.84 16.06 22.98
N LYS A 334 -2.32 15.24 22.03
CA LYS A 334 -2.06 13.82 21.95
C LYS A 334 -1.49 13.51 20.59
N VAL A 335 -0.40 12.77 20.55
CA VAL A 335 0.33 12.44 19.33
C VAL A 335 0.35 10.93 19.14
N TYR A 336 0.13 10.49 17.91
CA TYR A 336 0.05 9.10 17.52
C TYR A 336 1.17 8.72 16.58
N ASN A 337 1.75 7.53 16.79
CA ASN A 337 2.74 6.96 15.87
C ASN A 337 2.06 6.13 14.75
N LEU A 338 2.87 5.49 13.90
CA LEU A 338 2.44 4.67 12.77
C LEU A 338 1.46 3.54 13.19
N TYR A 339 1.60 3.01 14.39
CA TYR A 339 0.78 1.92 14.93
C TYR A 339 -0.36 2.39 15.85
N ASP A 340 -0.73 3.67 15.75
CA ASP A 340 -1.82 4.30 16.52
C ASP A 340 -1.62 4.32 18.04
N LEU A 341 -0.40 4.02 18.49
CA LEU A 341 0.00 4.19 19.88
C LEU A 341 0.23 5.67 20.15
N ASN A 342 -0.11 6.14 21.35
CA ASN A 342 -0.16 7.57 21.59
C ASN A 342 0.37 8.00 22.95
N THR A 343 0.85 9.23 23.01
CA THR A 343 1.30 9.91 24.24
C THR A 343 0.73 11.31 24.28
N VAL A 344 0.42 11.76 25.49
CA VAL A 344 -0.16 13.08 25.77
C VAL A 344 0.94 14.05 26.21
N SER A 345 0.89 15.29 25.76
CA SER A 345 1.84 16.34 26.13
C SER A 345 1.61 16.89 27.55
N ASN A 346 2.51 17.77 27.99
CA ASN A 346 2.25 18.69 29.08
C ASN A 346 1.05 19.59 28.77
N THR A 347 0.42 20.11 29.81
CA THR A 347 -0.64 21.14 29.69
C THR A 347 -0.03 22.53 29.49
N LEU A 348 -0.51 23.25 28.50
CA LEU A 348 -0.24 24.68 28.31
C LEU A 348 -1.33 25.50 29.02
N LEU A 349 -0.94 26.50 29.79
CA LEU A 349 -1.82 27.52 30.35
C LEU A 349 -1.65 28.80 29.52
N LEU A 350 -2.74 29.33 29.00
CA LEU A 350 -2.79 30.48 28.10
C LEU A 350 -3.20 31.73 28.92
N ASN A 351 -2.29 32.24 29.72
CA ASN A 351 -2.53 33.39 30.61
C ASN A 351 -2.31 34.75 29.93
#